data_3deed85cb9d57aa4c529820613d862b8
#
_entry.id   3deed85cb9d57aa4c529820613d862b8
#
_cell.length_a   1.000
_cell.length_b   1.000
_cell.length_c   1.000
_cell.angle_alpha   90.00
_cell.angle_beta   90.00
_cell.angle_gamma   90.00
#
_symmetry.space_group_name_H-M   'P 1'
#
loop_
_entity.id
_entity.type
_entity.pdbx_description
1 polymer ?
#
loop_
_entity_poly.entity_id
_entity_poly.type
_entity_poly.pdbx_seq_one_letter_code
_entity_poly.pdbx_strand_id
1 'polypeptide(L)'
;MKFLPFIWRQLARNKIRTALTAGAIGLAVSLVCLLLTMPAGLDALLSDVASNTRIVVHNEAGLVYPLPYAYLQKIRAQQGVVSAASWTWYGGVFREEKGVEFPNFAVEPDPLGSVWADWSLDPQQLEAFRRHRDGAIVGRGTLLKNGWKIGDRVTLKGTIYPVDLSFLIVGEIPSERAPHFWFQREYLDQA
;
A
#
# COMPACT_ATOMS: atom_id res chain seq x y z
N MET A 1 38.82 -14.74 -40.76
CA MET A 1 37.38 -14.41 -40.78
C MET A 1 36.86 -14.25 -42.22
N LYS A 2 37.11 -15.22 -43.12
CA LYS A 2 36.74 -15.11 -44.55
C LYS A 2 35.27 -15.47 -44.87
N PHE A 3 34.52 -16.04 -43.92
CA PHE A 3 33.16 -16.52 -44.17
C PHE A 3 32.05 -15.53 -43.80
N LEU A 4 32.36 -14.46 -43.05
CA LEU A 4 31.37 -13.44 -42.63
C LEU A 4 30.63 -12.77 -43.80
N PRO A 5 31.34 -12.35 -44.91
CA PRO A 5 30.64 -11.69 -46.00
C PRO A 5 29.76 -12.67 -46.81
N PHE A 6 30.08 -13.95 -46.80
CA PHE A 6 29.26 -14.98 -47.44
C PHE A 6 27.96 -15.22 -46.67
N ILE A 7 28.05 -15.31 -45.32
CA ILE A 7 26.88 -15.45 -44.43
C ILE A 7 25.95 -14.23 -44.60
N TRP A 8 26.53 -13.02 -44.59
CA TRP A 8 25.77 -11.80 -44.79
C TRP A 8 25.00 -11.74 -46.11
N ARG A 9 25.65 -12.15 -47.22
CA ARG A 9 24.99 -12.24 -48.52
C ARG A 9 23.87 -13.27 -48.54
N GLN A 10 24.00 -14.41 -47.87
CA GLN A 10 22.96 -15.42 -47.75
C GLN A 10 21.77 -14.92 -46.95
N LEU A 11 21.99 -14.25 -45.84
CA LEU A 11 20.95 -13.63 -45.03
C LEU A 11 20.20 -12.54 -45.80
N ALA A 12 20.91 -11.69 -46.55
CA ALA A 12 20.32 -10.60 -47.32
C ALA A 12 19.52 -11.11 -48.55
N ARG A 13 19.74 -12.33 -49.03
CA ARG A 13 19.06 -12.92 -50.21
C ARG A 13 17.60 -13.26 -49.92
N ASN A 14 17.26 -13.63 -48.67
CA ASN A 14 15.93 -14.07 -48.27
C ASN A 14 15.45 -13.25 -47.04
N LYS A 15 15.22 -11.94 -47.24
CA LYS A 15 14.93 -10.95 -46.18
C LYS A 15 13.76 -11.36 -45.27
N ILE A 16 12.68 -11.92 -45.86
CA ILE A 16 11.50 -12.33 -45.10
C ILE A 16 11.81 -13.50 -44.16
N ARG A 17 12.50 -14.54 -44.67
CA ARG A 17 12.87 -15.69 -43.86
C ARG A 17 13.83 -15.29 -42.75
N THR A 18 14.83 -14.44 -43.04
CA THR A 18 15.79 -13.95 -42.07
C THR A 18 15.11 -13.12 -40.98
N ALA A 19 14.20 -12.26 -41.37
CA ALA A 19 13.45 -11.44 -40.44
C ALA A 19 12.55 -12.26 -39.50
N LEU A 20 11.85 -13.28 -40.07
CA LEU A 20 11.00 -14.16 -39.27
C LEU A 20 11.85 -15.03 -38.32
N THR A 21 12.97 -15.57 -38.76
CA THR A 21 13.85 -16.38 -37.90
C THR A 21 14.51 -15.51 -36.79
N ALA A 22 15.01 -14.34 -37.15
CA ALA A 22 15.59 -13.42 -36.19
C ALA A 22 14.53 -12.91 -35.17
N GLY A 23 13.32 -12.65 -35.67
CA GLY A 23 12.18 -12.28 -34.80
C GLY A 23 11.80 -13.39 -33.83
N ALA A 24 11.72 -14.62 -34.29
CA ALA A 24 11.42 -15.77 -33.45
C ALA A 24 12.48 -16.00 -32.36
N ILE A 25 13.78 -15.90 -32.73
CA ILE A 25 14.89 -16.00 -31.77
C ILE A 25 14.83 -14.84 -30.78
N GLY A 26 14.63 -13.61 -31.26
CA GLY A 26 14.52 -12.43 -30.42
C GLY A 26 13.38 -12.54 -29.42
N LEU A 27 12.24 -13.05 -29.87
CA LEU A 27 11.07 -13.27 -29.02
C LEU A 27 11.33 -14.36 -27.97
N ALA A 28 11.97 -15.47 -28.36
CA ALA A 28 12.35 -16.54 -27.43
C ALA A 28 13.33 -16.05 -26.37
N VAL A 29 14.37 -15.29 -26.76
CA VAL A 29 15.34 -14.71 -25.82
C VAL A 29 14.68 -13.69 -24.89
N SER A 30 13.83 -12.80 -25.43
CA SER A 30 13.06 -11.85 -24.62
C SER A 30 12.20 -12.55 -23.57
N LEU A 31 11.53 -13.63 -23.95
CA LEU A 31 10.67 -14.39 -23.04
C LEU A 31 11.48 -15.06 -21.91
N VAL A 32 12.64 -15.64 -22.25
CA VAL A 32 13.56 -16.21 -21.26
C VAL A 32 14.10 -15.13 -20.32
N CYS A 33 14.52 -13.97 -20.84
CA CYS A 33 14.97 -12.85 -20.02
C CYS A 33 13.86 -12.37 -19.07
N LEU A 34 12.63 -12.26 -19.56
CA LEU A 34 11.48 -11.83 -18.77
C LEU A 34 11.17 -12.83 -17.64
N LEU A 35 11.22 -14.14 -17.95
CA LEU A 35 11.04 -15.19 -16.95
C LEU A 35 12.16 -15.21 -15.90
N LEU A 36 13.39 -14.92 -16.26
CA LEU A 36 14.53 -14.88 -15.34
C LEU A 36 14.54 -13.60 -14.48
N THR A 37 14.04 -12.47 -14.99
CA THR A 37 13.99 -11.20 -14.25
C THR A 37 12.81 -11.13 -13.29
N MET A 38 11.73 -11.87 -13.53
CA MET A 38 10.54 -11.86 -12.69
C MET A 38 10.82 -12.31 -11.23
N PRO A 39 11.55 -13.41 -10.96
CA PRO A 39 11.91 -13.80 -9.60
C PRO A 39 12.77 -12.74 -8.89
N ALA A 40 13.77 -12.19 -9.59
CA ALA A 40 14.65 -11.17 -9.02
C ALA A 40 13.88 -9.87 -8.66
N GLY A 41 12.90 -9.48 -9.47
CA GLY A 41 12.01 -8.37 -9.15
C GLY A 41 11.12 -8.67 -7.95
N LEU A 42 10.62 -9.90 -7.84
CA LEU A 42 9.81 -10.33 -6.70
C LEU A 42 10.64 -10.40 -5.43
N ASP A 43 11.88 -10.94 -5.48
CA ASP A 43 12.79 -10.98 -4.35
C ASP A 43 13.17 -9.58 -3.85
N ALA A 44 13.35 -8.62 -4.75
CA ALA A 44 13.60 -7.23 -4.38
C ALA A 44 12.40 -6.60 -3.64
N LEU A 45 11.18 -6.86 -4.12
CA LEU A 45 9.95 -6.41 -3.45
C LEU A 45 9.77 -7.10 -2.08
N LEU A 46 10.01 -8.41 -2.02
CA LEU A 46 9.91 -9.17 -0.77
C LEU A 46 10.97 -8.75 0.25
N SER A 47 12.19 -8.46 -0.18
CA SER A 47 13.26 -7.98 0.71
C SER A 47 12.96 -6.59 1.27
N ASP A 48 12.37 -5.71 0.48
CA ASP A 48 11.92 -4.40 0.93
C ASP A 48 10.79 -4.52 1.98
N VAL A 49 9.86 -5.44 1.78
CA VAL A 49 8.80 -5.76 2.74
C VAL A 49 9.35 -6.50 3.96
N ALA A 50 10.28 -7.44 3.78
CA ALA A 50 10.88 -8.24 4.86
C ALA A 50 11.87 -7.45 5.73
N SER A 51 12.43 -6.34 5.23
CA SER A 51 13.23 -5.41 6.05
C SER A 51 12.39 -4.74 7.14
N ASN A 52 11.08 -4.65 6.94
CA ASN A 52 10.13 -4.21 7.94
C ASN A 52 9.74 -5.39 8.84
N THR A 53 10.14 -5.33 10.10
CA THR A 53 9.82 -6.32 11.14
C THR A 53 8.34 -6.27 11.58
N ARG A 54 7.46 -5.64 10.79
CA ARG A 54 6.03 -5.57 11.08
C ARG A 54 5.30 -6.84 10.66
N ILE A 55 4.47 -7.33 11.56
CA ILE A 55 3.60 -8.48 11.33
C ILE A 55 2.16 -7.99 11.46
N VAL A 56 1.31 -8.39 10.52
CA VAL A 56 -0.13 -8.15 10.60
C VAL A 56 -0.80 -9.42 11.12
N VAL A 57 -1.50 -9.29 12.24
CA VAL A 57 -2.31 -10.35 12.82
C VAL A 57 -3.77 -10.05 12.54
N HIS A 58 -4.45 -10.93 11.84
CA HIS A 58 -5.85 -10.76 11.47
C HIS A 58 -6.67 -12.01 11.77
N ASN A 59 -7.99 -11.89 11.68
CA ASN A 59 -8.91 -13.01 11.82
C ASN A 59 -8.71 -13.99 10.64
N GLU A 60 -8.80 -15.29 10.90
CA GLU A 60 -8.71 -16.33 9.88
C GLU A 60 -9.74 -16.14 8.75
N ALA A 61 -10.93 -15.61 9.07
CA ALA A 61 -11.98 -15.31 8.12
C ALA A 61 -11.71 -14.08 7.23
N GLY A 62 -10.64 -13.31 7.49
CA GLY A 62 -10.20 -12.17 6.68
C GLY A 62 -10.09 -10.85 7.45
N LEU A 63 -9.54 -9.83 6.76
CA LEU A 63 -9.25 -8.51 7.34
C LEU A 63 -10.49 -7.69 7.75
N VAL A 64 -11.65 -8.01 7.19
CA VAL A 64 -12.92 -7.32 7.48
C VAL A 64 -13.50 -7.76 8.82
N TYR A 65 -13.15 -8.96 9.28
CA TYR A 65 -13.64 -9.50 10.54
C TYR A 65 -12.74 -9.03 11.69
N PRO A 66 -13.30 -8.30 12.68
CA PRO A 66 -12.51 -7.80 13.79
C PRO A 66 -12.01 -8.94 14.69
N LEU A 67 -10.81 -8.76 15.23
CA LEU A 67 -10.32 -9.56 16.36
C LEU A 67 -10.83 -8.96 17.66
N PRO A 68 -11.14 -9.78 18.69
CA PRO A 68 -11.43 -9.27 20.01
C PRO A 68 -10.30 -8.39 20.53
N TYR A 69 -10.61 -7.21 21.05
CA TYR A 69 -9.61 -6.23 21.51
C TYR A 69 -8.65 -6.77 22.57
N ALA A 70 -9.11 -7.76 23.34
CA ALA A 70 -8.28 -8.46 24.34
C ALA A 70 -7.03 -9.12 23.73
N TYR A 71 -7.05 -9.46 22.42
CA TYR A 71 -5.87 -10.01 21.75
C TYR A 71 -4.73 -8.99 21.62
N LEU A 72 -5.03 -7.69 21.51
CA LEU A 72 -4.01 -6.65 21.44
C LEU A 72 -3.11 -6.67 22.68
N GLN A 73 -3.71 -6.82 23.88
CA GLN A 73 -2.93 -6.90 25.13
C GLN A 73 -2.08 -8.17 25.18
N LYS A 74 -2.63 -9.31 24.70
CA LYS A 74 -1.86 -10.56 24.63
C LYS A 74 -0.68 -10.45 23.66
N ILE A 75 -0.87 -9.76 22.52
CA ILE A 75 0.19 -9.51 21.53
C ILE A 75 1.28 -8.62 22.13
N ARG A 76 0.88 -7.52 22.79
CA ARG A 76 1.81 -6.59 23.47
C ARG A 76 2.65 -7.28 24.55
N ALA A 77 2.11 -8.32 25.20
CA ALA A 77 2.80 -9.09 26.23
C ALA A 77 3.75 -10.18 25.68
N GLN A 78 3.78 -10.42 24.36
CA GLN A 78 4.66 -11.43 23.79
C GLN A 78 6.11 -10.96 23.76
N GLN A 79 7.03 -11.87 24.05
CA GLN A 79 8.47 -11.61 23.97
C GLN A 79 8.86 -11.24 22.52
N GLY A 80 9.61 -10.15 22.36
CA GLY A 80 10.06 -9.68 21.05
C GLY A 80 9.11 -8.67 20.39
N VAL A 81 7.91 -8.44 20.93
CA VAL A 81 7.03 -7.38 20.46
C VAL A 81 7.44 -6.05 21.07
N VAL A 82 7.88 -5.11 20.23
CA VAL A 82 8.28 -3.76 20.65
C VAL A 82 7.07 -2.84 20.76
N SER A 83 6.16 -2.92 19.80
CA SER A 83 4.94 -2.11 19.75
C SER A 83 3.86 -2.83 18.96
N ALA A 84 2.60 -2.58 19.30
CA ALA A 84 1.46 -3.10 18.55
C ALA A 84 0.33 -2.09 18.53
N ALA A 85 -0.27 -1.90 17.35
CA ALA A 85 -1.40 -1.03 17.09
C ALA A 85 -2.61 -1.84 16.61
N SER A 86 -3.81 -1.44 17.02
CA SER A 86 -5.04 -1.98 16.44
C SER A 86 -5.40 -1.23 15.17
N TRP A 87 -5.87 -2.00 14.18
CA TRP A 87 -6.42 -1.50 12.94
C TRP A 87 -7.83 -2.07 12.74
N THR A 88 -8.78 -1.18 12.52
CA THR A 88 -10.15 -1.57 12.21
C THR A 88 -10.49 -1.04 10.83
N TRP A 89 -10.84 -1.94 9.92
CA TRP A 89 -11.29 -1.57 8.59
C TRP A 89 -12.66 -0.89 8.69
N TYR A 90 -12.78 0.34 8.19
CA TYR A 90 -14.04 1.08 8.19
C TYR A 90 -14.83 0.84 6.91
N GLY A 91 -14.15 0.71 5.78
CA GLY A 91 -14.79 0.50 4.48
C GLY A 91 -15.55 1.72 3.97
N GLY A 92 -15.18 2.91 4.43
CA GLY A 92 -15.86 4.15 4.05
C GLY A 92 -15.65 4.50 2.57
N VAL A 93 -16.69 5.05 1.95
CA VAL A 93 -16.73 5.44 0.53
C VAL A 93 -16.82 6.95 0.43
N PHE A 94 -15.94 7.54 -0.39
CA PHE A 94 -15.97 8.98 -0.66
C PHE A 94 -16.96 9.34 -1.78
N ARG A 95 -16.96 8.52 -2.85
CA ARG A 95 -17.90 8.65 -3.98
C ARG A 95 -18.62 7.34 -4.17
N GLU A 96 -19.93 7.35 -4.00
CA GLU A 96 -20.76 6.12 -4.05
C GLU A 96 -20.56 5.32 -5.35
N GLU A 97 -20.38 6.03 -6.47
CA GLU A 97 -20.24 5.42 -7.80
C GLU A 97 -18.96 4.57 -7.97
N LYS A 98 -17.95 4.79 -7.12
CA LYS A 98 -16.63 4.16 -7.24
C LYS A 98 -16.34 3.10 -6.18
N GLY A 99 -17.21 2.93 -5.21
CA GLY A 99 -16.96 2.06 -4.06
C GLY A 99 -15.79 2.56 -3.19
N VAL A 100 -15.08 1.66 -2.53
CA VAL A 100 -13.93 2.01 -1.68
C VAL A 100 -12.72 2.34 -2.54
N GLU A 101 -12.43 3.61 -2.73
CA GLU A 101 -11.34 4.09 -3.59
C GLU A 101 -9.95 3.97 -2.94
N PHE A 102 -9.88 3.95 -1.63
CA PHE A 102 -8.65 3.85 -0.83
C PHE A 102 -8.91 3.15 0.50
N PRO A 103 -7.92 2.40 1.03
CA PRO A 103 -8.06 1.75 2.32
C PRO A 103 -8.17 2.78 3.45
N ASN A 104 -9.21 2.64 4.27
CA ASN A 104 -9.47 3.53 5.39
C ASN A 104 -9.65 2.73 6.69
N PHE A 105 -8.89 3.14 7.72
CA PHE A 105 -8.76 2.41 8.97
C PHE A 105 -8.92 3.32 10.18
N ALA A 106 -9.66 2.85 11.15
CA ALA A 106 -9.65 3.37 12.50
C ALA A 106 -8.43 2.82 13.25
N VAL A 107 -7.60 3.72 13.80
CA VAL A 107 -6.31 3.38 14.42
C VAL A 107 -6.14 4.05 15.76
N GLU A 108 -5.29 3.47 16.61
CA GLU A 108 -4.85 4.12 17.86
C GLU A 108 -3.72 5.12 17.54
N PRO A 109 -3.80 6.39 18.00
CA PRO A 109 -2.80 7.39 17.66
C PRO A 109 -1.43 7.15 18.30
N ASP A 110 -1.38 6.65 19.54
CA ASP A 110 -0.14 6.54 20.31
C ASP A 110 0.92 5.61 19.71
N PRO A 111 0.59 4.38 19.26
CA PRO A 111 1.59 3.48 18.72
C PRO A 111 1.96 3.78 17.26
N LEU A 112 1.29 4.71 16.57
CA LEU A 112 1.53 4.95 15.14
C LEU A 112 2.98 5.27 14.84
N GLY A 113 3.58 6.20 15.55
CA GLY A 113 4.97 6.63 15.32
C GLY A 113 6.00 5.52 15.55
N SER A 114 5.74 4.57 16.46
CA SER A 114 6.64 3.46 16.73
C SER A 114 6.40 2.26 15.80
N VAL A 115 5.15 1.96 15.46
CA VAL A 115 4.79 0.86 14.56
C VAL A 115 5.15 1.19 13.10
N TRP A 116 5.04 2.46 12.70
CA TRP A 116 5.39 2.96 11.36
C TRP A 116 6.56 3.95 11.38
N ALA A 117 7.61 3.65 12.14
CA ALA A 117 8.80 4.49 12.23
C ALA A 117 9.48 4.72 10.86
N ASP A 118 9.43 3.74 9.97
CA ASP A 118 9.94 3.80 8.59
C ASP A 118 9.17 4.76 7.66
N TRP A 119 7.94 5.14 8.03
CA TRP A 119 7.13 6.06 7.22
C TRP A 119 7.40 7.53 7.52
N SER A 120 8.31 7.82 8.45
CA SER A 120 8.76 9.19 8.78
C SER A 120 7.60 10.18 8.96
N LEU A 121 6.59 9.77 9.75
CA LEU A 121 5.45 10.62 10.06
C LEU A 121 5.93 11.87 10.82
N ASP A 122 5.41 13.05 10.44
CA ASP A 122 5.74 14.30 11.10
C ASP A 122 5.23 14.31 12.55
N PRO A 123 6.10 14.52 13.55
CA PRO A 123 5.72 14.57 14.95
C PRO A 123 4.64 15.62 15.26
N GLN A 124 4.65 16.77 14.57
CA GLN A 124 3.65 17.82 14.77
C GLN A 124 2.28 17.38 14.26
N GLN A 125 2.24 16.68 13.13
CA GLN A 125 1.01 16.12 12.57
C GLN A 125 0.48 14.95 13.41
N LEU A 126 1.35 14.12 13.97
CA LEU A 126 0.96 13.08 14.93
C LEU A 126 0.34 13.69 16.20
N GLU A 127 0.90 14.79 16.69
CA GLU A 127 0.34 15.48 17.84
C GLU A 127 -1.00 16.15 17.51
N ALA A 128 -1.13 16.75 16.31
CA ALA A 128 -2.42 17.26 15.83
C ALA A 128 -3.44 16.11 15.71
N PHE A 129 -3.02 14.94 15.22
CA PHE A 129 -3.88 13.76 15.15
C PHE A 129 -4.36 13.28 16.51
N ARG A 130 -3.52 13.33 17.55
CA ARG A 130 -3.94 12.99 18.94
C ARG A 130 -4.96 13.97 19.49
N ARG A 131 -4.83 15.27 19.18
CA ARG A 131 -5.71 16.32 19.70
C ARG A 131 -7.07 16.36 19.02
N HIS A 132 -7.12 16.02 17.74
CA HIS A 132 -8.35 16.06 16.95
C HIS A 132 -8.96 14.67 16.84
N ARG A 133 -10.01 14.40 17.61
CA ARG A 133 -10.72 13.12 17.57
C ARG A 133 -11.25 12.77 16.16
N ASP A 134 -11.76 13.80 15.45
CA ASP A 134 -12.17 13.70 14.04
C ASP A 134 -11.00 13.84 13.05
N GLY A 135 -9.76 13.84 13.55
CA GLY A 135 -8.57 14.00 12.76
C GLY A 135 -8.30 12.79 11.86
N ALA A 136 -7.75 13.05 10.68
CA ALA A 136 -7.26 12.01 9.76
C ALA A 136 -5.85 12.31 9.27
N ILE A 137 -5.04 11.25 9.14
CA ILE A 137 -3.75 11.26 8.43
C ILE A 137 -3.92 10.49 7.14
N VAL A 138 -3.59 11.12 6.02
CA VAL A 138 -3.91 10.61 4.68
C VAL A 138 -2.64 10.45 3.85
N GLY A 139 -2.54 9.37 3.10
CA GLY A 139 -1.42 9.14 2.19
C GLY A 139 -1.31 10.23 1.12
N ARG A 140 -0.09 10.72 0.86
CA ARG A 140 0.18 11.77 -0.14
C ARG A 140 -0.44 11.46 -1.50
N GLY A 141 -0.35 10.20 -1.96
CA GLY A 141 -0.97 9.78 -3.23
C GLY A 141 -2.49 9.95 -3.24
N THR A 142 -3.15 9.69 -2.11
CA THR A 142 -4.61 9.87 -1.96
C THR A 142 -4.98 11.35 -1.89
N LEU A 143 -4.20 12.18 -1.21
CA LEU A 143 -4.37 13.63 -1.18
C LEU A 143 -4.30 14.22 -2.60
N LEU A 144 -3.23 13.90 -3.34
CA LEU A 144 -3.02 14.40 -4.70
C LEU A 144 -4.12 13.95 -5.66
N LYS A 145 -4.51 12.67 -5.59
CA LYS A 145 -5.55 12.09 -6.45
C LYS A 145 -6.91 12.76 -6.28
N ASN A 146 -7.24 13.17 -5.05
CA ASN A 146 -8.53 13.78 -4.73
C ASN A 146 -8.48 15.31 -4.65
N GLY A 147 -7.29 15.92 -4.77
CA GLY A 147 -7.10 17.37 -4.65
C GLY A 147 -7.26 17.88 -3.23
N TRP A 148 -7.08 17.02 -2.22
CA TRP A 148 -7.22 17.37 -0.81
C TRP A 148 -5.94 17.97 -0.24
N LYS A 149 -6.10 18.77 0.80
CA LYS A 149 -5.01 19.43 1.55
C LYS A 149 -5.21 19.25 3.04
N ILE A 150 -4.13 19.40 3.81
CA ILE A 150 -4.21 19.49 5.26
C ILE A 150 -5.08 20.69 5.61
N GLY A 151 -6.06 20.49 6.50
CA GLY A 151 -7.09 21.46 6.88
C GLY A 151 -8.45 21.23 6.21
N ASP A 152 -8.51 20.43 5.14
CA ASP A 152 -9.79 20.12 4.48
C ASP A 152 -10.62 19.14 5.31
N ARG A 153 -11.95 19.22 5.14
CA ARG A 153 -12.89 18.26 5.69
C ARG A 153 -13.39 17.32 4.63
N VAL A 154 -13.37 16.03 4.96
CA VAL A 154 -13.80 14.95 4.06
C VAL A 154 -14.78 14.05 4.80
N THR A 155 -15.94 13.80 4.19
CA THR A 155 -16.93 12.87 4.71
C THR A 155 -16.85 11.55 3.95
N LEU A 156 -16.76 10.45 4.68
CA LEU A 156 -16.83 9.10 4.13
C LEU A 156 -18.13 8.46 4.58
N LYS A 157 -18.85 7.88 3.64
CA LYS A 157 -20.07 7.12 3.88
C LYS A 157 -19.70 5.70 4.31
N GLY A 158 -20.16 5.28 5.48
CA GLY A 158 -19.88 3.96 6.03
C GLY A 158 -20.60 2.85 5.28
N THR A 159 -19.88 1.77 4.97
CA THR A 159 -20.47 0.58 4.32
C THR A 159 -20.55 -0.61 5.26
N ILE A 160 -19.53 -0.83 6.08
CA ILE A 160 -19.49 -1.89 7.08
C ILE A 160 -20.14 -1.40 8.38
N TYR A 161 -19.80 -0.19 8.78
CA TYR A 161 -20.42 0.53 9.89
C TYR A 161 -21.44 1.51 9.29
N PRO A 162 -22.73 1.42 9.60
CA PRO A 162 -23.78 2.22 8.97
C PRO A 162 -23.82 3.66 9.53
N VAL A 163 -22.67 4.32 9.52
CA VAL A 163 -22.48 5.67 10.02
C VAL A 163 -21.58 6.45 9.08
N ASP A 164 -21.97 7.68 8.74
CA ASP A 164 -21.19 8.59 7.92
C ASP A 164 -20.31 9.44 8.84
N LEU A 165 -19.01 9.43 8.59
CA LEU A 165 -18.05 10.15 9.41
C LEU A 165 -17.38 11.28 8.64
N SER A 166 -17.28 12.45 9.26
CA SER A 166 -16.62 13.62 8.71
C SER A 166 -15.28 13.84 9.40
N PHE A 167 -14.21 13.89 8.61
CA PHE A 167 -12.84 13.94 9.09
C PHE A 167 -12.17 15.26 8.72
N LEU A 168 -11.38 15.80 9.65
CA LEU A 168 -10.44 16.89 9.40
C LEU A 168 -9.08 16.30 9.02
N ILE A 169 -8.55 16.61 7.85
CA ILE A 169 -7.21 16.17 7.45
C ILE A 169 -6.18 16.98 8.24
N VAL A 170 -5.49 16.33 9.17
CA VAL A 170 -4.50 16.97 10.07
C VAL A 170 -3.06 16.60 9.73
N GLY A 171 -2.85 15.62 8.84
CA GLY A 171 -1.52 15.19 8.47
C GLY A 171 -1.48 14.34 7.20
N GLU A 172 -0.26 14.12 6.71
CA GLU A 172 0.00 13.28 5.56
C GLU A 172 1.00 12.17 5.88
N ILE A 173 0.84 11.03 5.20
CA ILE A 173 1.88 10.01 5.12
C ILE A 173 2.75 10.38 3.91
N PRO A 174 4.06 10.65 4.08
CA PRO A 174 4.92 11.21 3.02
C PRO A 174 5.22 10.24 1.86
N SER A 175 4.67 9.04 1.89
CA SER A 175 4.83 8.06 0.82
C SER A 175 3.70 8.15 -0.21
N GLU A 176 4.04 8.33 -1.49
CA GLU A 176 3.06 8.29 -2.58
C GLU A 176 2.47 6.89 -2.80
N ARG A 177 3.17 5.85 -2.37
CA ARG A 177 2.72 4.45 -2.46
C ARG A 177 1.78 4.04 -1.33
N ALA A 178 1.60 4.89 -0.32
CA ALA A 178 0.71 4.62 0.80
C ALA A 178 -0.68 5.25 0.53
N PRO A 179 -1.65 4.52 -0.02
CA PRO A 179 -2.99 5.07 -0.30
C PRO A 179 -3.88 5.14 0.93
N HIS A 180 -3.32 5.04 2.12
CA HIS A 180 -4.05 4.88 3.37
C HIS A 180 -4.75 6.16 3.82
N PHE A 181 -5.87 5.97 4.49
CA PHE A 181 -6.62 7.00 5.21
C PHE A 181 -6.80 6.51 6.65
N TRP A 182 -6.06 7.11 7.60
CA TRP A 182 -6.10 6.75 9.00
C TRP A 182 -6.86 7.79 9.81
N PHE A 183 -7.74 7.34 10.67
CA PHE A 183 -8.47 8.20 11.60
C PHE A 183 -8.53 7.54 12.98
N GLN A 184 -8.91 8.33 14.00
CA GLN A 184 -8.90 7.82 15.36
C GLN A 184 -9.98 6.77 15.59
N ARG A 185 -9.60 5.66 16.23
CA ARG A 185 -10.51 4.60 16.62
C ARG A 185 -11.63 5.07 17.54
N GLU A 186 -11.28 5.93 18.51
CA GLU A 186 -12.25 6.47 19.44
C GLU A 186 -13.40 7.21 18.73
N TYR A 187 -13.13 7.83 17.58
CA TYR A 187 -14.14 8.50 16.79
C TYR A 187 -15.16 7.51 16.20
N LEU A 188 -14.70 6.33 15.76
CA LEU A 188 -15.58 5.27 15.28
C LEU A 188 -16.36 4.60 16.43
N ASP A 189 -15.70 4.39 17.58
CA ASP A 189 -16.30 3.68 18.72
C ASP A 189 -17.44 4.50 19.38
N GLN A 190 -17.47 5.82 19.16
CA GLN A 190 -18.49 6.74 19.72
C GLN A 190 -19.58 7.15 18.73
N ALA A 191 -19.48 6.74 17.48
CA ALA A 191 -20.43 7.07 16.42
C ALA A 191 -21.52 6.00 16.29
#